data_144544cba3c6fd1136e2420ee0adb7ae
#
_entry.id   144544cba3c6fd1136e2420ee0adb7ae
#
_cell.length_a   1.000
_cell.length_b   1.000
_cell.length_c   1.000
_cell.angle_alpha   90.00
_cell.angle_beta   90.00
_cell.angle_gamma   90.00
#
_symmetry.space_group_name_H-M   'P 1'
#
loop_
_entity.id
_entity.type
_entity.pdbx_description
1 polymer ?
#
loop_
_entity_poly.entity_id
_entity_poly.type
_entity_poly.pdbx_seq_one_letter_code
_entity_poly.pdbx_strand_id
1 'polypeptide(L)'
;RLLRTTGVGIGSLAFASLLAESGDLAAAPRGRGRSSSPLATRHPHFPAKAKRIIHLFMNGGPSQADTFDPKPTPTKLDGQKLPDSVKQQLQPTQRKRVGTVFASPFRFRQHGESGLEISELFPNVARHADDLCVVRSMLGEVANHSPGLLLTNCGHSTLARPSIGSWLLHGLG
;
A
#
# COMPACT_ATOMS: atom_id res chain seq x y z
N ARG A 1 46.47 8.66 -12.53
CA ARG A 1 45.89 9.93 -12.97
C ARG A 1 44.39 9.76 -13.31
N LEU A 2 43.99 8.66 -13.95
CA LEU A 2 42.59 8.43 -14.38
C LEU A 2 41.61 8.35 -13.20
N LEU A 3 41.98 7.63 -12.13
CA LEU A 3 41.14 7.46 -10.92
C LEU A 3 40.96 8.77 -10.12
N ARG A 4 41.90 9.70 -10.22
CA ARG A 4 41.77 11.03 -9.60
C ARG A 4 40.78 11.93 -10.33
N THR A 5 40.72 11.83 -11.65
CA THR A 5 39.80 12.66 -12.45
C THR A 5 38.38 12.14 -12.50
N THR A 6 38.18 10.82 -12.51
CA THR A 6 36.83 10.23 -12.47
C THR A 6 36.16 10.35 -11.09
N GLY A 7 36.92 10.18 -10.01
CA GLY A 7 36.38 10.34 -8.65
C GLY A 7 35.93 11.77 -8.32
N VAL A 8 36.68 12.76 -8.82
CA VAL A 8 36.32 14.17 -8.63
C VAL A 8 35.12 14.55 -9.53
N GLY A 9 34.99 13.97 -10.74
CA GLY A 9 33.91 14.29 -11.68
C GLY A 9 32.54 13.83 -11.18
N ILE A 10 32.37 12.55 -10.87
CA ILE A 10 31.08 11.99 -10.44
C ILE A 10 30.76 12.41 -9.01
N GLY A 11 31.73 12.41 -8.11
CA GLY A 11 31.55 12.85 -6.72
C GLY A 11 31.19 14.34 -6.61
N SER A 12 31.78 15.21 -7.45
CA SER A 12 31.43 16.62 -7.45
C SER A 12 30.04 16.90 -8.03
N LEU A 13 29.60 16.16 -9.03
CA LEU A 13 28.23 16.25 -9.54
C LEU A 13 27.20 15.79 -8.50
N ALA A 14 27.46 14.66 -7.83
CA ALA A 14 26.61 14.19 -6.74
C ALA A 14 26.60 15.16 -5.56
N PHE A 15 27.76 15.71 -5.19
CA PHE A 15 27.86 16.72 -4.15
C PHE A 15 27.21 18.05 -4.53
N ALA A 16 27.37 18.49 -5.77
CA ALA A 16 26.68 19.67 -6.28
C ALA A 16 25.16 19.50 -6.35
N SER A 17 24.66 18.30 -6.66
CA SER A 17 23.21 18.04 -6.62
C SER A 17 22.67 18.04 -5.17
N LEU A 18 23.42 17.49 -4.22
CA LEU A 18 23.07 17.53 -2.80
C LEU A 18 23.13 18.95 -2.25
N LEU A 19 24.13 19.75 -2.61
CA LEU A 19 24.21 21.16 -2.23
C LEU A 19 23.13 22.00 -2.90
N ALA A 20 22.74 21.68 -4.15
CA ALA A 20 21.61 22.34 -4.82
C ALA A 20 20.27 21.99 -4.16
N GLU A 21 20.12 20.78 -3.66
CA GLU A 21 18.95 20.37 -2.87
C GLU A 21 18.96 20.99 -1.47
N SER A 22 20.12 21.14 -0.83
CA SER A 22 20.25 21.81 0.47
C SER A 22 20.07 23.33 0.40
N GLY A 23 20.08 23.92 -0.78
CA GLY A 23 19.92 25.38 -0.95
C GLY A 23 21.19 26.20 -0.71
N ASP A 24 22.34 25.56 -0.42
CA ASP A 24 23.61 26.23 -0.10
C ASP A 24 24.36 26.78 -1.34
N LEU A 25 23.92 26.43 -2.57
CA LEU A 25 24.39 27.06 -3.79
C LEU A 25 23.49 28.27 -4.10
N ALA A 26 23.79 29.38 -3.46
CA ALA A 26 23.12 30.64 -3.71
C ALA A 26 23.53 31.24 -5.04
N ALA A 27 22.75 31.04 -6.09
CA ALA A 27 22.90 31.77 -7.35
C ALA A 27 21.56 32.06 -8.02
N ALA A 28 20.55 32.52 -7.27
CA ALA A 28 19.42 33.31 -7.74
C ALA A 28 18.45 33.55 -6.57
N PRO A 29 17.70 34.66 -6.53
CA PRO A 29 16.68 34.84 -5.49
C PRO A 29 15.55 33.85 -5.70
N ARG A 30 15.66 32.68 -5.03
CA ARG A 30 14.62 31.68 -5.02
C ARG A 30 13.55 32.14 -4.05
N GLY A 31 12.37 32.41 -4.58
CA GLY A 31 11.20 32.71 -3.79
C GLY A 31 10.95 31.65 -2.71
N ARG A 32 10.74 32.15 -1.51
CA ARG A 32 10.23 31.51 -0.28
C ARG A 32 10.51 30.02 -0.09
N GLY A 33 11.58 29.76 0.69
CA GLY A 33 11.61 28.72 1.72
C GLY A 33 11.22 27.29 1.34
N ARG A 34 12.01 26.62 0.47
CA ARG A 34 12.04 25.16 0.51
C ARG A 34 12.88 24.80 1.73
N SER A 35 12.25 24.17 2.71
CA SER A 35 12.97 23.58 3.83
C SER A 35 14.05 22.66 3.31
N SER A 36 15.30 22.91 3.68
CA SER A 36 16.49 22.17 3.25
C SER A 36 16.57 20.76 3.86
N SER A 37 15.71 20.44 4.81
CA SER A 37 15.70 19.12 5.46
C SER A 37 14.92 18.10 4.62
N PRO A 38 15.50 16.91 4.33
CA PRO A 38 14.77 15.81 3.69
C PRO A 38 13.53 15.37 4.49
N LEU A 39 13.51 15.66 5.79
CA LEU A 39 12.42 15.34 6.71
C LEU A 39 11.46 16.50 6.95
N ALA A 40 11.68 17.63 6.25
CA ALA A 40 10.78 18.77 6.41
C ALA A 40 9.40 18.48 5.80
N THR A 41 8.38 19.02 6.44
CA THR A 41 7.00 18.96 5.97
C THR A 41 6.90 19.54 4.56
N ARG A 42 6.39 18.76 3.64
CA ARG A 42 6.16 19.19 2.25
C ARG A 42 4.70 19.58 2.07
N HIS A 43 4.45 20.59 1.25
CA HIS A 43 3.08 20.90 0.87
C HIS A 43 2.45 19.70 0.15
N PRO A 44 1.23 19.31 0.52
CA PRO A 44 0.52 18.22 -0.15
C PRO A 44 0.23 18.61 -1.62
N HIS A 45 0.14 17.61 -2.50
CA HIS A 45 -0.21 17.81 -3.90
C HIS A 45 -1.62 18.40 -4.09
N PHE A 46 -2.51 18.14 -3.12
CA PHE A 46 -3.88 18.64 -3.08
C PHE A 46 -4.17 19.24 -1.72
N PRO A 47 -5.09 20.22 -1.61
CA PRO A 47 -5.50 20.76 -0.33
C PRO A 47 -5.98 19.65 0.62
N ALA A 48 -5.38 19.56 1.78
CA ALA A 48 -5.77 18.57 2.79
C ALA A 48 -7.16 18.92 3.36
N LYS A 49 -8.10 17.98 3.27
CA LYS A 49 -9.44 18.11 3.85
C LYS A 49 -9.54 17.41 5.20
N ALA A 50 -8.84 16.29 5.37
CA ALA A 50 -8.85 15.52 6.60
C ALA A 50 -7.98 16.18 7.68
N LYS A 51 -8.54 16.34 8.87
CA LYS A 51 -7.84 16.87 10.05
C LYS A 51 -7.39 15.78 11.00
N ARG A 52 -7.94 14.59 10.88
CA ARG A 52 -7.65 13.43 11.74
C ARG A 52 -7.69 12.17 10.93
N ILE A 53 -6.85 11.21 11.27
CA ILE A 53 -6.77 9.90 10.63
C ILE A 53 -6.96 8.85 11.71
N ILE A 54 -7.86 7.91 11.48
CA ILE A 54 -8.06 6.73 12.31
C ILE A 54 -7.72 5.52 11.46
N HIS A 55 -6.67 4.78 11.85
CA HIS A 55 -6.26 3.56 11.18
C HIS A 55 -6.85 2.34 11.90
N LEU A 56 -7.89 1.74 11.34
CA LEU A 56 -8.51 0.51 11.83
C LEU A 56 -7.83 -0.68 11.16
N PHE A 57 -6.80 -1.22 11.81
CA PHE A 57 -6.03 -2.33 11.28
C PHE A 57 -6.56 -3.68 11.77
N MET A 58 -6.99 -4.53 10.85
CA MET A 58 -7.42 -5.89 11.14
C MET A 58 -6.22 -6.84 11.04
N ASN A 59 -5.73 -7.28 12.20
CA ASN A 59 -4.58 -8.17 12.30
C ASN A 59 -4.87 -9.52 11.61
N GLY A 60 -3.97 -9.96 10.71
CA GLY A 60 -4.17 -11.16 9.90
C GLY A 60 -5.00 -10.96 8.65
N GLY A 61 -5.74 -9.87 8.58
CA GLY A 61 -6.59 -9.47 7.44
C GLY A 61 -7.84 -10.35 7.27
N PRO A 62 -8.98 -9.77 6.92
CA PRO A 62 -10.14 -10.51 6.45
C PRO A 62 -9.89 -11.04 5.04
N SER A 63 -10.58 -12.09 4.65
CA SER A 63 -10.59 -12.55 3.26
C SER A 63 -11.24 -11.47 2.37
N GLN A 64 -10.51 -10.94 1.39
CA GLN A 64 -11.05 -9.94 0.47
C GLN A 64 -12.24 -10.50 -0.34
N ALA A 65 -12.18 -11.79 -0.71
CA ALA A 65 -13.22 -12.45 -1.47
C ALA A 65 -14.52 -12.63 -0.69
N ASP A 66 -14.46 -12.55 0.64
CA ASP A 66 -15.61 -12.66 1.53
C ASP A 66 -16.13 -11.30 2.00
N THR A 67 -15.48 -10.21 1.64
CA THR A 67 -15.78 -8.88 2.20
C THR A 67 -16.16 -7.82 1.15
N PHE A 68 -15.23 -7.41 0.27
CA PHE A 68 -15.42 -6.30 -0.66
C PHE A 68 -15.11 -6.62 -2.11
N ASP A 69 -14.68 -7.85 -2.41
CA ASP A 69 -14.21 -8.23 -3.74
C ASP A 69 -14.78 -9.60 -4.15
N PRO A 70 -16.09 -9.70 -4.41
CA PRO A 70 -16.72 -10.95 -4.82
C PRO A 70 -16.07 -11.48 -6.11
N LYS A 71 -15.71 -12.75 -6.11
CA LYS A 71 -15.04 -13.39 -7.24
C LYS A 71 -16.01 -14.33 -7.97
N PRO A 72 -16.40 -14.03 -9.21
CA PRO A 72 -17.31 -14.89 -9.96
C PRO A 72 -16.71 -16.24 -10.34
N THR A 73 -15.39 -16.32 -10.54
CA THR A 73 -14.73 -17.56 -10.94
C THR A 73 -14.76 -18.64 -9.85
N PRO A 74 -14.39 -18.36 -8.58
CA PRO A 74 -14.60 -19.31 -7.49
C PRO A 74 -16.04 -19.78 -7.36
N THR A 75 -17.02 -18.90 -7.52
CA THR A 75 -18.44 -19.29 -7.47
C THR A 75 -18.80 -20.30 -8.56
N LYS A 76 -18.28 -20.15 -9.79
CA LYS A 76 -18.52 -21.10 -10.90
C LYS A 76 -17.77 -22.43 -10.72
N LEU A 77 -16.64 -22.43 -9.99
CA LEU A 77 -15.79 -23.58 -9.77
C LEU A 77 -15.95 -24.21 -8.39
N ASP A 78 -16.97 -23.80 -7.63
CA ASP A 78 -17.17 -24.27 -6.27
C ASP A 78 -17.21 -25.82 -6.22
N GLY A 79 -16.50 -26.40 -5.26
CA GLY A 79 -16.34 -27.84 -5.11
C GLY A 79 -15.45 -28.54 -6.14
N GLN A 80 -15.01 -27.84 -7.18
CA GLN A 80 -14.15 -28.40 -8.23
C GLN A 80 -12.65 -28.26 -7.87
N LYS A 81 -11.81 -29.07 -8.54
CA LYS A 81 -10.36 -28.92 -8.42
C LYS A 81 -9.91 -27.59 -9.05
N LEU A 82 -8.96 -26.95 -8.41
CA LEU A 82 -8.36 -25.74 -8.97
C LEU A 82 -7.72 -26.04 -10.33
N PRO A 83 -8.02 -25.28 -11.39
CA PRO A 83 -7.41 -25.45 -12.71
C PRO A 83 -5.87 -25.40 -12.63
N ASP A 84 -5.19 -26.25 -13.39
CA ASP A 84 -3.72 -26.34 -13.37
C ASP A 84 -3.05 -25.03 -13.79
N SER A 85 -3.65 -24.25 -14.69
CA SER A 85 -3.17 -22.93 -15.09
C SER A 85 -3.11 -21.94 -13.93
N VAL A 86 -4.06 -22.00 -13.02
CA VAL A 86 -4.08 -21.17 -11.79
C VAL A 86 -3.14 -21.74 -10.74
N LYS A 87 -3.13 -23.07 -10.60
CA LYS A 87 -2.26 -23.76 -9.65
C LYS A 87 -0.77 -23.51 -9.92
N GLN A 88 -0.37 -23.40 -11.19
CA GLN A 88 1.00 -23.07 -11.56
C GLN A 88 1.47 -21.67 -11.13
N GLN A 89 0.55 -20.73 -10.97
CA GLN A 89 0.84 -19.35 -10.50
C GLN A 89 1.07 -19.26 -8.99
N LEU A 90 0.69 -20.29 -8.24
CA LEU A 90 0.91 -20.35 -6.80
C LEU A 90 2.36 -20.65 -6.45
N GLN A 91 2.78 -20.20 -5.28
CA GLN A 91 4.09 -20.58 -4.74
C GLN A 91 4.20 -22.09 -4.53
N PRO A 92 5.37 -22.71 -4.69
CA PRO A 92 5.55 -24.16 -4.57
C PRO A 92 5.01 -24.76 -3.27
N THR A 93 5.15 -24.02 -2.15
CA THR A 93 4.64 -24.45 -0.84
C THR A 93 3.12 -24.44 -0.77
N GLN A 94 2.46 -23.54 -1.49
CA GLN A 94 1.01 -23.46 -1.57
C GLN A 94 0.43 -24.53 -2.49
N ARG A 95 1.10 -24.84 -3.61
CA ARG A 95 0.64 -25.86 -4.58
C ARG A 95 0.36 -27.22 -3.96
N LYS A 96 1.15 -27.62 -2.95
CA LYS A 96 0.98 -28.90 -2.26
C LYS A 96 -0.24 -28.95 -1.34
N ARG A 97 -0.80 -27.80 -0.97
CA ARG A 97 -1.89 -27.68 -0.01
C ARG A 97 -3.22 -27.28 -0.66
N VAL A 98 -3.24 -27.10 -1.97
CA VAL A 98 -4.46 -26.72 -2.70
C VAL A 98 -5.40 -27.91 -2.78
N GLY A 99 -6.62 -27.71 -2.26
CA GLY A 99 -7.73 -28.63 -2.38
C GLY A 99 -8.68 -28.25 -3.52
N THR A 100 -9.96 -28.33 -3.22
CA THR A 100 -11.04 -27.85 -4.08
C THR A 100 -11.22 -26.32 -3.94
N VAL A 101 -11.76 -25.68 -4.97
CA VAL A 101 -12.19 -24.31 -4.91
C VAL A 101 -13.38 -24.20 -3.96
N PHE A 102 -13.39 -23.17 -3.13
CA PHE A 102 -14.47 -22.87 -2.23
C PHE A 102 -14.96 -21.45 -2.51
N ALA A 103 -16.22 -21.34 -2.89
CA ALA A 103 -16.86 -20.04 -3.09
C ALA A 103 -17.14 -19.35 -1.75
N SER A 104 -17.23 -18.04 -1.77
CA SER A 104 -17.66 -17.30 -0.58
C SER A 104 -19.07 -17.76 -0.15
N PRO A 105 -19.27 -18.17 1.10
CA PRO A 105 -20.59 -18.53 1.59
C PRO A 105 -21.47 -17.32 1.90
N PHE A 106 -20.90 -16.11 1.83
CA PHE A 106 -21.57 -14.87 2.20
C PHE A 106 -22.23 -14.23 1.00
N ARG A 107 -23.35 -13.56 1.25
CA ARG A 107 -24.09 -12.82 0.22
C ARG A 107 -23.52 -11.43 0.03
N PHE A 108 -23.44 -11.02 -1.22
CA PHE A 108 -23.04 -9.66 -1.61
C PHE A 108 -24.26 -8.91 -2.14
N ARG A 109 -24.28 -7.61 -1.87
CA ARG A 109 -25.27 -6.69 -2.42
C ARG A 109 -24.58 -5.40 -2.82
N GLN A 110 -25.15 -4.72 -3.80
CA GLN A 110 -24.77 -3.36 -4.16
C GLN A 110 -25.35 -2.38 -3.14
N HIS A 111 -24.55 -1.41 -2.74
CA HIS A 111 -24.90 -0.40 -1.75
C HIS A 111 -24.54 0.99 -2.26
N GLY A 112 -25.32 2.00 -1.82
CA GLY A 112 -25.14 3.40 -2.17
C GLY A 112 -25.42 3.68 -3.66
N GLU A 113 -25.20 4.94 -4.05
CA GLU A 113 -25.27 5.38 -5.45
C GLU A 113 -24.08 4.86 -6.26
N SER A 114 -22.95 4.64 -5.59
CA SER A 114 -21.73 4.05 -6.17
C SER A 114 -21.90 2.61 -6.64
N GLY A 115 -22.93 1.91 -6.14
CA GLY A 115 -23.17 0.50 -6.44
C GLY A 115 -22.06 -0.43 -5.90
N LEU A 116 -21.35 -0.03 -4.84
CA LEU A 116 -20.27 -0.81 -4.27
C LEU A 116 -20.79 -2.13 -3.70
N GLU A 117 -20.22 -3.24 -4.18
CA GLU A 117 -20.57 -4.57 -3.67
C GLU A 117 -19.89 -4.82 -2.32
N ILE A 118 -20.71 -5.05 -1.30
CA ILE A 118 -20.26 -5.31 0.08
C ILE A 118 -20.96 -6.57 0.59
N SER A 119 -20.20 -7.39 1.28
CA SER A 119 -20.68 -8.60 1.93
C SER A 119 -21.61 -8.28 3.12
N GLU A 120 -22.55 -9.18 3.38
CA GLU A 120 -23.42 -9.14 4.56
C GLU A 120 -22.69 -9.15 5.91
N LEU A 121 -21.38 -9.45 5.91
CA LEU A 121 -20.52 -9.35 7.09
C LEU A 121 -20.32 -7.91 7.58
N PHE A 122 -20.50 -6.93 6.72
CA PHE A 122 -20.25 -5.51 7.03
C PHE A 122 -21.51 -4.64 6.90
N PRO A 123 -22.62 -4.94 7.59
CA PRO A 123 -23.88 -4.21 7.39
C PRO A 123 -23.80 -2.74 7.80
N ASN A 124 -22.96 -2.41 8.78
CA ASN A 124 -22.78 -1.03 9.23
C ASN A 124 -21.87 -0.23 8.27
N VAL A 125 -20.81 -0.85 7.76
CA VAL A 125 -19.93 -0.23 6.77
C VAL A 125 -20.67 0.02 5.46
N ALA A 126 -21.56 -0.89 5.08
CA ALA A 126 -22.37 -0.77 3.88
C ALA A 126 -23.27 0.48 3.83
N ARG A 127 -23.63 1.05 4.99
CA ARG A 127 -24.37 2.32 5.09
C ARG A 127 -23.56 3.53 4.62
N HIS A 128 -22.25 3.39 4.55
CA HIS A 128 -21.30 4.43 4.14
C HIS A 128 -20.64 4.10 2.81
N ALA A 129 -21.31 3.30 1.96
CA ALA A 129 -20.74 2.82 0.70
C ALA A 129 -20.22 3.96 -0.19
N ASP A 130 -20.95 5.08 -0.24
CA ASP A 130 -20.59 6.24 -1.07
C ASP A 130 -19.43 7.08 -0.51
N ASP A 131 -19.09 6.89 0.77
CA ASP A 131 -17.92 7.50 1.42
C ASP A 131 -16.66 6.63 1.30
N LEU A 132 -16.76 5.41 0.75
CA LEU A 132 -15.68 4.44 0.71
C LEU A 132 -14.91 4.47 -0.62
N CYS A 133 -13.59 4.39 -0.51
CA CYS A 133 -12.70 4.06 -1.62
C CYS A 133 -12.10 2.68 -1.39
N VAL A 134 -12.59 1.66 -2.08
CA VAL A 134 -12.10 0.29 -1.95
C VAL A 134 -11.02 -0.01 -2.98
N VAL A 135 -9.78 -0.22 -2.51
CA VAL A 135 -8.65 -0.57 -3.38
C VAL A 135 -8.50 -2.08 -3.46
N ARG A 136 -9.06 -2.69 -4.51
CA ARG A 136 -9.07 -4.15 -4.73
C ARG A 136 -7.76 -4.70 -5.32
N SER A 137 -6.92 -3.83 -5.88
CA SER A 137 -5.69 -4.20 -6.61
C SER A 137 -4.42 -4.15 -5.75
N MET A 138 -4.52 -3.97 -4.44
CA MET A 138 -3.34 -3.99 -3.58
C MET A 138 -2.81 -5.41 -3.43
N LEU A 139 -1.52 -5.58 -3.73
CA LEU A 139 -0.81 -6.85 -3.66
C LEU A 139 0.36 -6.72 -2.70
N GLY A 140 0.49 -7.67 -1.77
CA GLY A 140 1.65 -7.80 -0.90
C GLY A 140 2.67 -8.79 -1.49
N GLU A 141 3.95 -8.51 -1.30
CA GLU A 141 5.07 -9.35 -1.77
C GLU A 141 5.19 -10.67 -1.00
N VAL A 142 4.54 -10.79 0.15
CA VAL A 142 4.69 -11.91 1.08
C VAL A 142 3.36 -12.60 1.34
N ALA A 143 3.38 -13.93 1.33
CA ALA A 143 2.21 -14.76 1.54
C ALA A 143 1.93 -15.07 3.03
N ASN A 144 2.87 -14.80 3.93
CA ASN A 144 2.75 -15.11 5.36
C ASN A 144 2.26 -13.90 6.15
N HIS A 145 1.42 -14.15 7.17
CA HIS A 145 0.80 -13.09 7.97
C HIS A 145 1.82 -12.21 8.70
N SER A 146 2.79 -12.79 9.43
CA SER A 146 3.75 -11.99 10.22
C SER A 146 4.54 -10.98 9.39
N PRO A 147 5.25 -11.36 8.30
CA PRO A 147 5.90 -10.38 7.45
C PRO A 147 4.90 -9.49 6.67
N GLY A 148 3.69 -9.99 6.39
CA GLY A 148 2.62 -9.19 5.80
C GLY A 148 2.14 -8.06 6.71
N LEU A 149 2.09 -8.29 8.02
CA LEU A 149 1.77 -7.27 9.01
C LEU A 149 2.82 -6.15 9.03
N LEU A 150 4.10 -6.51 9.02
CA LEU A 150 5.18 -5.53 8.93
C LEU A 150 5.08 -4.73 7.63
N LEU A 151 4.93 -5.42 6.50
CA LEU A 151 4.80 -4.77 5.20
C LEU A 151 3.66 -3.75 5.18
N THR A 152 2.48 -4.12 5.69
CA THR A 152 1.31 -3.24 5.70
C THR A 152 1.49 -2.04 6.63
N ASN A 153 2.10 -2.22 7.80
CA ASN A 153 2.23 -1.16 8.80
C ASN A 153 3.45 -0.25 8.59
N CYS A 154 4.56 -0.77 8.09
CA CYS A 154 5.83 -0.03 8.01
C CYS A 154 6.53 -0.11 6.64
N GLY A 155 5.89 -0.71 5.63
CA GLY A 155 6.40 -0.76 4.26
C GLY A 155 7.59 -1.69 4.04
N HIS A 156 7.89 -2.61 4.97
CA HIS A 156 8.97 -3.59 4.83
C HIS A 156 8.60 -4.92 5.51
N SER A 157 8.90 -6.05 4.86
CA SER A 157 8.46 -7.37 5.33
C SER A 157 9.32 -7.99 6.43
N THR A 158 10.55 -7.52 6.63
CA THR A 158 11.51 -8.11 7.59
C THR A 158 12.09 -7.11 8.58
N LEU A 159 12.22 -5.84 8.20
CA LEU A 159 12.78 -4.79 9.04
C LEU A 159 11.67 -3.93 9.62
N ALA A 160 11.63 -3.79 10.92
CA ALA A 160 10.77 -2.82 11.59
C ALA A 160 11.19 -1.40 11.21
N ARG A 161 10.28 -0.63 10.64
CA ARG A 161 10.44 0.78 10.27
C ARG A 161 9.35 1.59 10.95
N PRO A 162 9.44 2.93 10.98
CA PRO A 162 8.37 3.75 11.49
C PRO A 162 7.05 3.42 10.80
N SER A 163 5.99 3.29 11.58
CA SER A 163 4.65 3.00 11.07
C SER A 163 4.05 4.21 10.35
N ILE A 164 2.94 3.99 9.62
CA ILE A 164 2.15 5.07 9.02
C ILE A 164 1.79 6.13 10.07
N GLY A 165 1.38 5.71 11.27
CA GLY A 165 1.07 6.63 12.36
C GLY A 165 2.28 7.47 12.81
N SER A 166 3.46 6.87 12.91
CA SER A 166 4.71 7.58 13.24
C SER A 166 5.07 8.61 12.16
N TRP A 167 4.91 8.27 10.88
CA TRP A 167 5.15 9.21 9.79
C TRP A 167 4.14 10.37 9.76
N LEU A 168 2.87 10.08 10.05
CA LEU A 168 1.84 11.11 10.15
C LEU A 168 2.12 12.09 11.29
N LEU A 169 2.47 11.57 12.48
CA LEU A 169 2.85 12.42 13.61
C LEU A 169 4.10 13.26 13.31
N HIS A 170 5.11 12.67 12.64
CA HIS A 170 6.31 13.40 12.27
C HIS A 170 6.05 14.48 11.22
N GLY A 171 5.19 14.22 10.25
CA GLY A 171 4.94 15.15 9.14
C GLY A 171 3.87 16.19 9.40
N LEU A 172 2.92 15.92 10.31
CA LEU A 172 1.79 16.81 10.59
C LEU A 172 1.89 17.54 11.95
N GLY A 173 2.84 17.15 12.80
CA GLY A 173 3.09 17.75 14.11
C GLY A 173 2.29 17.09 15.21
#